data_62a85aea28d0d017df0c349f21478db0
#
_entry.id   62a85aea28d0d017df0c349f21478db0
#
_cell.length_a   1.000
_cell.length_b   1.000
_cell.length_c   1.000
_cell.angle_alpha   90.00
_cell.angle_beta   90.00
_cell.angle_gamma   90.00
#
_symmetry.space_group_name_H-M   'P 1'
#
loop_
_entity.id
_entity.type
_entity.pdbx_description
1 polymer ?
#
loop_
_entity_poly.entity_id
_entity_poly.type
_entity_poly.pdbx_seq_one_letter_code
_entity_poly.pdbx_strand_id
1 'polypeptide(L)'
;MTAEVSRRGFLAGMAGVGALAAAGLAGCAPSKAEDTKAAAAQGEQAPGGALDWLGEAPEISDIAETKECDLLIVGAGNGGMAAAAYAADQGIDFMVCEGGTQVGATRHWFAALDTPPFADREPVDRQRLMGEIIRYSSGNCDQRLIKMWMDESGDMFAFVDGIMSASGAVVIADENDMPGGMGGTSFYTPPFEHHYGNKDGGRDGIEERNVLFEKHINEAGYEVSYGHLLAKLVREEDGRVTGAIFETDNGYVQVNAKKGVMLATGGYAANPAMVEALSPVTAKSVTALGYNQNNKGMGIKAAMWAGAAKDLTSATMIFDRGLVAPGTPAGYTPESIEAGDPQFPGNGQFNPGTQPFLKVNMAGERFANESADYDYLPHAAAQQPNGTYISVWDGNFGEDVQRFHTLGCSAGTRMGVLAFKKEDGSYDLDGYFQKQLEDGRLQKADTLDELADKLGFDAEAKKTFLATCERYNELYDAQEDTDFFKESYRLSELRTPPFFGATLGGTLLTTIDGIRINSDCQALDTEGHVIDGLFAVGDCSGSVFSGNYPDQLHGFACGRTMTEALHVVKVVATM
;
A
#
# COMPACT_ATOMS: atom_id res chain seq x y z
N MET A 1 30.37 46.93 4.40
CA MET A 1 31.08 46.93 5.70
C MET A 1 30.58 45.70 6.46
N THR A 2 31.27 44.62 6.36
CA THR A 2 31.03 43.38 7.09
C THR A 2 31.74 43.47 8.43
N ALA A 3 31.01 43.52 9.52
CA ALA A 3 31.57 43.48 10.85
C ALA A 3 31.97 42.05 11.21
N GLU A 4 33.27 41.80 11.30
CA GLU A 4 33.81 40.54 11.86
C GLU A 4 33.56 40.51 13.38
N VAL A 5 32.76 39.58 13.84
CA VAL A 5 32.58 39.28 15.26
C VAL A 5 33.74 38.43 15.74
N SER A 6 34.59 38.96 16.60
CA SER A 6 35.75 38.26 17.14
C SER A 6 35.31 37.14 18.13
N ARG A 7 36.10 36.03 18.18
CA ARG A 7 35.87 34.90 19.12
C ARG A 7 35.70 35.32 20.61
N ARG A 8 36.31 36.44 21.01
CA ARG A 8 36.16 36.96 22.38
C ARG A 8 34.79 37.63 22.62
N GLY A 9 34.16 38.25 21.59
CA GLY A 9 32.81 38.79 21.68
C GLY A 9 31.72 37.74 21.77
N PHE A 10 31.96 36.59 21.11
CA PHE A 10 31.04 35.44 21.16
C PHE A 10 31.01 34.78 22.54
N LEU A 11 32.18 34.59 23.18
CA LEU A 11 32.27 33.99 24.53
C LEU A 11 31.74 34.91 25.65
N ALA A 12 31.84 36.22 25.50
CA ALA A 12 31.25 37.17 26.46
C ALA A 12 29.71 37.24 26.36
N GLY A 13 29.11 36.98 25.18
CA GLY A 13 27.65 36.90 25.00
C GLY A 13 27.04 35.65 25.61
N MET A 14 27.77 34.52 25.68
CA MET A 14 27.28 33.29 26.30
C MET A 14 27.29 33.33 27.84
N ALA A 15 28.14 34.11 28.46
CA ALA A 15 28.16 34.26 29.91
C ALA A 15 26.96 35.08 30.46
N GLY A 16 26.32 35.95 29.64
CA GLY A 16 25.14 36.73 30.01
C GLY A 16 23.82 35.95 29.96
N VAL A 17 23.75 34.89 29.12
CA VAL A 17 22.53 34.06 28.99
C VAL A 17 22.45 32.99 30.09
N GLY A 18 23.59 32.57 30.63
CA GLY A 18 23.66 31.60 31.73
C GLY A 18 23.12 32.11 33.08
N ALA A 19 23.14 33.42 33.32
CA ALA A 19 22.69 34.02 34.59
C ALA A 19 21.16 34.22 34.66
N LEU A 20 20.45 34.28 33.52
CA LEU A 20 18.99 34.38 33.46
C LEU A 20 18.30 33.03 33.45
N ALA A 21 18.99 31.95 33.05
CA ALA A 21 18.47 30.58 33.11
C ALA A 21 18.51 29.96 34.51
N ALA A 22 19.37 30.47 35.41
CA ALA A 22 19.47 29.98 36.78
C ALA A 22 18.37 30.47 37.73
N ALA A 23 17.66 31.56 37.38
CA ALA A 23 16.56 32.10 38.18
C ALA A 23 15.18 31.50 37.85
N GLY A 24 15.03 30.81 36.74
CA GLY A 24 13.78 30.18 36.28
C GLY A 24 13.62 28.70 36.62
N LEU A 25 14.64 28.00 37.13
CA LEU A 25 14.64 26.57 37.43
C LEU A 25 14.44 26.20 38.92
N ALA A 26 14.12 27.17 39.77
CA ALA A 26 13.89 26.92 41.19
C ALA A 26 12.50 26.31 41.54
N GLY A 27 11.68 25.97 40.52
CA GLY A 27 10.33 25.48 40.72
C GLY A 27 10.11 23.99 40.45
N CYS A 28 11.07 23.24 39.90
CA CYS A 28 10.92 21.82 39.56
C CYS A 28 12.12 20.96 40.02
N ALA A 29 12.50 21.06 41.28
CA ALA A 29 13.35 20.05 41.88
C ALA A 29 12.42 18.92 42.42
N PRO A 30 12.62 17.65 42.05
CA PRO A 30 11.88 16.58 42.68
C PRO A 30 12.28 16.51 44.17
N SER A 31 11.25 16.53 45.04
CA SER A 31 11.44 16.21 46.46
C SER A 31 12.10 14.83 46.55
N LYS A 32 13.08 14.68 47.46
CA LYS A 32 13.65 13.37 47.77
C LYS A 32 12.50 12.41 48.11
N ALA A 33 12.33 11.40 47.25
CA ALA A 33 11.48 10.27 47.59
C ALA A 33 12.14 9.52 48.76
N GLU A 34 11.42 9.36 49.84
CA GLU A 34 11.72 8.34 50.86
C GLU A 34 11.65 6.96 50.20
N ASP A 35 12.56 6.08 50.56
CA ASP A 35 12.65 4.68 50.14
C ASP A 35 11.35 3.92 50.49
N THR A 36 10.33 4.08 49.69
CA THR A 36 9.27 3.10 49.55
C THR A 36 9.66 2.18 48.41
N LYS A 37 9.91 0.90 48.73
CA LYS A 37 10.02 -0.17 47.75
C LYS A 37 8.85 0.00 46.77
N ALA A 38 9.14 0.53 45.60
CA ALA A 38 8.21 0.50 44.49
C ALA A 38 8.02 -0.97 44.16
N ALA A 39 6.88 -1.54 44.52
CA ALA A 39 6.32 -2.67 43.83
C ALA A 39 6.27 -2.25 42.36
N ALA A 40 6.96 -2.99 41.51
CA ALA A 40 6.84 -2.84 40.07
C ALA A 40 5.34 -2.87 39.77
N ALA A 41 4.77 -1.73 39.39
CA ALA A 41 3.48 -1.69 38.76
C ALA A 41 3.68 -2.45 37.45
N GLN A 42 3.29 -3.72 37.46
CA GLN A 42 2.96 -4.44 36.24
C GLN A 42 1.86 -3.60 35.62
N GLY A 43 2.21 -2.87 34.55
CA GLY A 43 1.20 -2.29 33.68
C GLY A 43 0.27 -3.44 33.30
N GLU A 44 -1.03 -3.25 33.51
CA GLU A 44 -2.03 -4.16 32.98
C GLU A 44 -1.71 -4.33 31.51
N GLN A 45 -1.21 -5.50 31.14
CA GLN A 45 -1.17 -5.93 29.75
C GLN A 45 -2.60 -5.87 29.24
N ALA A 46 -2.79 -5.19 28.10
CA ALA A 46 -4.04 -5.32 27.38
C ALA A 46 -4.40 -6.80 27.25
N PRO A 47 -5.67 -7.18 27.43
CA PRO A 47 -6.09 -8.58 27.36
C PRO A 47 -5.80 -9.10 25.94
N GLY A 48 -4.96 -10.13 25.86
CA GLY A 48 -4.40 -10.69 24.63
C GLY A 48 -2.91 -10.35 24.55
N GLY A 49 -2.04 -11.35 24.63
CA GLY A 49 -0.58 -11.15 24.51
C GLY A 49 -0.25 -10.53 23.14
N ALA A 50 0.75 -9.68 23.07
CA ALA A 50 1.14 -8.91 21.86
C ALA A 50 1.41 -9.76 20.60
N LEU A 51 1.37 -11.09 20.70
CA LEU A 51 1.60 -12.05 19.60
C LEU A 51 0.51 -13.15 19.49
N ASP A 52 -0.67 -12.96 20.06
CA ASP A 52 -1.77 -13.96 19.96
C ASP A 52 -2.13 -14.30 18.51
N TRP A 53 -2.01 -13.35 17.58
CA TRP A 53 -2.22 -13.54 16.16
C TRP A 53 -1.20 -14.48 15.50
N LEU A 54 0.00 -14.61 16.06
CA LEU A 54 1.06 -15.49 15.54
C LEU A 54 0.69 -16.96 15.75
N GLY A 55 0.22 -17.33 16.95
CA GLY A 55 0.01 -18.70 17.36
C GLY A 55 1.31 -19.52 17.42
N GLU A 56 1.18 -20.81 17.59
CA GLU A 56 2.31 -21.74 17.61
C GLU A 56 2.52 -22.37 16.23
N ALA A 57 3.77 -22.73 15.92
CA ALA A 57 4.10 -23.50 14.74
C ALA A 57 3.41 -24.87 14.80
N PRO A 58 2.80 -25.37 13.72
CA PRO A 58 2.16 -26.67 13.73
C PRO A 58 3.19 -27.79 13.89
N GLU A 59 2.86 -28.78 14.74
CA GLU A 59 3.61 -30.02 14.80
C GLU A 59 3.17 -30.94 13.66
N ILE A 60 4.09 -31.25 12.75
CA ILE A 60 3.83 -32.09 11.57
C ILE A 60 4.84 -33.21 11.58
N SER A 61 4.36 -34.46 11.65
CA SER A 61 5.17 -35.70 11.64
C SER A 61 4.93 -36.58 10.42
N ASP A 62 3.71 -36.53 9.85
CA ASP A 62 3.30 -37.42 8.77
C ASP A 62 3.52 -36.76 7.41
N ILE A 63 4.73 -36.89 6.87
CA ILE A 63 5.08 -36.40 5.53
C ILE A 63 4.75 -37.48 4.51
N ALA A 64 3.78 -37.18 3.63
CA ALA A 64 3.34 -38.10 2.58
C ALA A 64 4.33 -38.19 1.40
N GLU A 65 4.98 -37.07 1.08
CA GLU A 65 5.93 -36.96 -0.02
C GLU A 65 7.07 -36.00 0.33
N THR A 66 8.27 -36.29 -0.19
CA THR A 66 9.43 -35.39 -0.09
C THR A 66 9.98 -35.11 -1.47
N LYS A 67 10.18 -33.83 -1.80
CA LYS A 67 10.76 -33.33 -3.06
C LYS A 67 12.03 -32.55 -2.79
N GLU A 68 12.84 -32.32 -3.82
CA GLU A 68 14.08 -31.54 -3.72
C GLU A 68 14.21 -30.57 -4.89
N CYS A 69 14.80 -29.40 -4.63
CA CYS A 69 15.21 -28.43 -5.64
C CYS A 69 16.41 -27.61 -5.13
N ASP A 70 16.99 -26.75 -5.97
CA ASP A 70 17.99 -25.80 -5.53
C ASP A 70 17.32 -24.59 -4.85
N LEU A 71 16.30 -23.99 -5.49
CA LEU A 71 15.54 -22.85 -4.98
C LEU A 71 14.05 -23.21 -4.86
N LEU A 72 13.51 -23.11 -3.66
CA LEU A 72 12.07 -23.22 -3.43
C LEU A 72 11.43 -21.83 -3.42
N ILE A 73 10.51 -21.58 -4.32
CA ILE A 73 9.73 -20.34 -4.42
C ILE A 73 8.35 -20.61 -3.84
N VAL A 74 7.96 -19.88 -2.80
CA VAL A 74 6.66 -20.03 -2.12
C VAL A 74 5.76 -18.86 -2.47
N GLY A 75 4.70 -19.14 -3.23
CA GLY A 75 3.75 -18.18 -3.77
C GLY A 75 3.98 -17.88 -5.25
N ALA A 76 2.90 -17.96 -6.05
CA ALA A 76 2.90 -17.68 -7.50
C ALA A 76 2.31 -16.31 -7.84
N GLY A 77 2.55 -15.29 -7.00
CA GLY A 77 2.21 -13.89 -7.26
C GLY A 77 3.26 -13.18 -8.13
N ASN A 78 3.24 -11.83 -8.14
CA ASN A 78 4.13 -11.03 -8.98
C ASN A 78 5.62 -11.29 -8.72
N GLY A 79 6.04 -11.45 -7.47
CA GLY A 79 7.43 -11.75 -7.11
C GLY A 79 7.81 -13.19 -7.43
N GLY A 80 6.98 -14.15 -7.03
CA GLY A 80 7.27 -15.57 -7.24
C GLY A 80 7.36 -15.94 -8.71
N MET A 81 6.44 -15.46 -9.54
CA MET A 81 6.45 -15.74 -10.98
C MET A 81 7.59 -15.02 -11.71
N ALA A 82 7.94 -13.79 -11.30
CA ALA A 82 9.11 -13.11 -11.85
C ALA A 82 10.42 -13.86 -11.51
N ALA A 83 10.56 -14.32 -10.25
CA ALA A 83 11.71 -15.13 -9.86
C ALA A 83 11.76 -16.46 -10.63
N ALA A 84 10.64 -17.18 -10.76
CA ALA A 84 10.57 -18.45 -11.46
C ALA A 84 10.98 -18.30 -12.93
N ALA A 85 10.41 -17.32 -13.64
CA ALA A 85 10.74 -17.06 -15.02
C ALA A 85 12.24 -16.71 -15.18
N TYR A 86 12.78 -15.87 -14.29
CA TYR A 86 14.20 -15.53 -14.34
C TYR A 86 15.10 -16.69 -13.93
N ALA A 87 14.72 -17.53 -12.97
CA ALA A 87 15.46 -18.72 -12.56
C ALA A 87 15.56 -19.75 -13.71
N ALA A 88 14.49 -19.91 -14.51
CA ALA A 88 14.49 -20.74 -15.71
C ALA A 88 15.56 -20.27 -16.71
N ASP A 89 15.64 -18.97 -16.98
CA ASP A 89 16.65 -18.39 -17.88
C ASP A 89 18.08 -18.52 -17.34
N GLN A 90 18.24 -18.52 -16.00
CA GLN A 90 19.55 -18.73 -15.36
C GLN A 90 19.94 -20.21 -15.21
N GLY A 91 19.06 -21.15 -15.59
CA GLY A 91 19.31 -22.59 -15.48
C GLY A 91 19.41 -23.10 -14.03
N ILE A 92 18.74 -22.41 -13.09
CA ILE A 92 18.63 -22.84 -11.69
C ILE A 92 17.52 -23.87 -11.59
N ASP A 93 17.76 -24.98 -10.88
CA ASP A 93 16.71 -25.94 -10.54
C ASP A 93 15.82 -25.37 -9.46
N PHE A 94 14.51 -25.24 -9.72
CA PHE A 94 13.57 -24.62 -8.78
C PHE A 94 12.23 -25.34 -8.74
N MET A 95 11.49 -25.09 -7.66
CA MET A 95 10.07 -25.44 -7.54
C MET A 95 9.29 -24.19 -7.14
N VAL A 96 8.09 -24.02 -7.73
CA VAL A 96 7.11 -23.03 -7.30
C VAL A 96 5.95 -23.74 -6.63
N CYS A 97 5.66 -23.39 -5.36
CA CYS A 97 4.51 -23.90 -4.61
C CYS A 97 3.50 -22.78 -4.36
N GLU A 98 2.25 -22.99 -4.78
CA GLU A 98 1.15 -22.03 -4.65
C GLU A 98 -0.04 -22.68 -3.94
N GLY A 99 -0.59 -22.00 -2.91
CA GLY A 99 -1.75 -22.48 -2.16
C GLY A 99 -3.07 -22.44 -2.95
N GLY A 100 -3.15 -21.58 -3.96
CA GLY A 100 -4.31 -21.44 -4.84
C GLY A 100 -4.33 -22.46 -5.98
N THR A 101 -5.21 -22.21 -6.96
CA THR A 101 -5.42 -23.07 -8.14
C THR A 101 -4.96 -22.43 -9.44
N GLN A 102 -4.38 -21.25 -9.38
CA GLN A 102 -3.87 -20.48 -10.52
C GLN A 102 -2.82 -19.48 -10.04
N VAL A 103 -2.05 -18.91 -10.96
CA VAL A 103 -1.15 -17.81 -10.65
C VAL A 103 -1.89 -16.61 -10.08
N GLY A 104 -1.26 -15.88 -9.19
CA GLY A 104 -1.82 -14.67 -8.60
C GLY A 104 -2.10 -13.57 -9.64
N ALA A 105 -3.09 -12.73 -9.37
CA ALA A 105 -3.45 -11.63 -10.25
C ALA A 105 -2.26 -10.68 -10.51
N THR A 106 -2.12 -10.26 -11.76
CA THR A 106 -1.07 -9.33 -12.15
C THR A 106 -1.32 -7.94 -11.57
N ARG A 107 -0.32 -7.39 -10.86
CA ARG A 107 -0.26 -5.96 -10.61
C ARG A 107 0.32 -5.28 -11.85
N HIS A 108 -0.51 -4.52 -12.56
CA HIS A 108 -0.16 -4.05 -13.90
C HIS A 108 0.91 -2.97 -13.90
N TRP A 109 0.72 -1.93 -13.07
CA TRP A 109 1.65 -0.81 -12.97
C TRP A 109 2.86 -1.18 -12.14
N PHE A 110 4.04 -0.88 -12.64
CA PHE A 110 5.30 -1.09 -11.96
C PHE A 110 6.31 0.01 -12.30
N ALA A 111 7.13 0.36 -11.34
CA ALA A 111 8.16 1.38 -11.48
C ALA A 111 9.52 0.75 -11.79
N ALA A 112 10.24 1.37 -12.71
CA ALA A 112 11.62 1.05 -13.02
C ALA A 112 12.38 2.30 -13.50
N LEU A 113 13.66 2.40 -13.19
CA LEU A 113 14.52 3.49 -13.59
C LEU A 113 15.34 3.12 -14.82
N ASP A 114 15.83 4.15 -15.52
CA ASP A 114 16.78 4.05 -16.63
C ASP A 114 16.26 3.13 -17.77
N THR A 115 14.95 3.21 -18.05
CA THR A 115 14.30 2.38 -19.05
C THR A 115 14.23 3.07 -20.42
N PRO A 116 14.23 2.32 -21.53
CA PRO A 116 14.15 2.90 -22.87
C PRO A 116 12.95 3.83 -23.10
N PRO A 117 11.73 3.57 -22.59
CA PRO A 117 10.60 4.48 -22.76
C PRO A 117 10.81 5.89 -22.20
N PHE A 118 11.72 6.06 -21.25
CA PHE A 118 12.03 7.36 -20.63
C PHE A 118 13.43 7.88 -20.99
N ALA A 119 14.12 7.28 -21.98
CA ALA A 119 15.50 7.66 -22.36
C ALA A 119 15.65 9.12 -22.84
N ASP A 120 14.60 9.70 -23.42
CA ASP A 120 14.57 11.08 -23.89
C ASP A 120 14.14 12.11 -22.82
N ARG A 121 13.91 11.65 -21.59
CA ARG A 121 13.52 12.49 -20.46
C ARG A 121 14.71 12.86 -19.59
N GLU A 122 14.57 13.93 -18.80
CA GLU A 122 15.55 14.21 -17.74
C GLU A 122 15.67 13.01 -16.81
N PRO A 123 16.89 12.60 -16.45
CA PRO A 123 17.10 11.50 -15.53
C PRO A 123 16.39 11.72 -14.19
N VAL A 124 15.88 10.66 -13.61
CA VAL A 124 15.25 10.72 -12.29
C VAL A 124 16.26 11.18 -11.24
N ASP A 125 15.93 12.23 -10.49
CA ASP A 125 16.71 12.71 -9.37
C ASP A 125 16.70 11.66 -8.25
N ARG A 126 17.70 10.76 -8.27
CA ARG A 126 17.82 9.64 -7.31
C ARG A 126 17.99 10.12 -5.88
N GLN A 127 18.62 11.29 -5.65
CA GLN A 127 18.79 11.84 -4.30
C GLN A 127 17.42 12.28 -3.76
N ARG A 128 16.64 12.97 -4.56
CA ARG A 128 15.30 13.42 -4.19
C ARG A 128 14.36 12.24 -4.01
N LEU A 129 14.40 11.26 -4.91
CA LEU A 129 13.60 10.03 -4.82
C LEU A 129 13.90 9.24 -3.53
N MET A 130 15.19 9.06 -3.19
CA MET A 130 15.60 8.46 -1.92
C MET A 130 15.03 9.25 -0.73
N GLY A 131 15.11 10.57 -0.77
CA GLY A 131 14.59 11.46 0.27
C GLY A 131 13.07 11.33 0.45
N GLU A 132 12.30 11.17 -0.64
CA GLU A 132 10.85 10.95 -0.56
C GLU A 132 10.51 9.62 0.13
N ILE A 133 11.18 8.53 -0.24
CA ILE A 133 10.93 7.22 0.38
C ILE A 133 11.30 7.24 1.87
N ILE A 134 12.44 7.85 2.23
CA ILE A 134 12.86 8.02 3.63
C ILE A 134 11.83 8.84 4.41
N ARG A 135 11.33 9.92 3.83
CA ARG A 135 10.33 10.80 4.47
C ARG A 135 9.03 10.05 4.73
N TYR A 136 8.53 9.29 3.76
CA TYR A 136 7.31 8.49 3.89
C TYR A 136 7.43 7.37 4.94
N SER A 137 8.57 6.71 4.99
CA SER A 137 8.84 5.67 6.00
C SER A 137 9.24 6.25 7.37
N SER A 138 9.22 7.58 7.55
CA SER A 138 9.72 8.25 8.76
C SER A 138 11.15 7.84 9.14
N GLY A 139 11.97 7.49 8.14
CA GLY A 139 13.33 6.99 8.32
C GLY A 139 13.44 5.51 8.71
N ASN A 140 12.34 4.82 8.95
CA ASN A 140 12.33 3.38 9.31
C ASN A 140 12.41 2.51 8.05
N CYS A 141 13.49 2.62 7.29
CA CYS A 141 13.74 1.83 6.09
C CYS A 141 15.23 1.52 5.92
N ASP A 142 15.54 0.42 5.27
CA ASP A 142 16.91 0.11 4.85
C ASP A 142 17.17 0.74 3.47
N GLN A 143 17.92 1.83 3.46
CA GLN A 143 18.23 2.58 2.26
C GLN A 143 19.06 1.78 1.24
N ARG A 144 19.72 0.68 1.65
CA ARG A 144 20.43 -0.21 0.75
C ARG A 144 19.49 -0.99 -0.16
N LEU A 145 18.32 -1.38 0.36
CA LEU A 145 17.24 -2.01 -0.45
C LEU A 145 16.68 -1.04 -1.48
N ILE A 146 16.44 0.22 -1.07
CA ILE A 146 15.99 1.26 -2.00
C ILE A 146 17.06 1.49 -3.10
N LYS A 147 18.32 1.54 -2.70
CA LYS A 147 19.43 1.69 -3.66
C LYS A 147 19.55 0.49 -4.59
N MET A 148 19.42 -0.74 -4.09
CA MET A 148 19.40 -1.95 -4.92
C MET A 148 18.29 -1.88 -5.98
N TRP A 149 17.07 -1.52 -5.57
CA TRP A 149 15.99 -1.31 -6.53
C TRP A 149 16.31 -0.22 -7.56
N MET A 150 16.88 0.91 -7.14
CA MET A 150 17.26 1.98 -8.08
C MET A 150 18.32 1.53 -9.09
N ASP A 151 19.23 0.65 -8.68
CA ASP A 151 20.32 0.19 -9.52
C ASP A 151 19.90 -0.96 -10.46
N GLU A 152 18.96 -1.80 -10.05
CA GLU A 152 18.61 -3.04 -10.76
C GLU A 152 17.24 -3.03 -11.43
N SER A 153 16.40 -2.02 -11.18
CA SER A 153 15.04 -2.01 -11.75
C SER A 153 15.02 -1.88 -13.28
N GLY A 154 16.03 -1.27 -13.88
CA GLY A 154 16.20 -1.23 -15.34
C GLY A 154 16.45 -2.62 -15.94
N ASP A 155 17.26 -3.45 -15.29
CA ASP A 155 17.49 -4.85 -15.69
C ASP A 155 16.21 -5.66 -15.54
N MET A 156 15.49 -5.47 -14.45
CA MET A 156 14.17 -6.10 -14.23
C MET A 156 13.20 -5.70 -15.34
N PHE A 157 13.12 -4.42 -15.68
CA PHE A 157 12.29 -3.96 -16.79
C PHE A 157 12.67 -4.67 -18.10
N ALA A 158 13.95 -4.72 -18.45
CA ALA A 158 14.41 -5.35 -19.68
C ALA A 158 14.03 -6.82 -19.78
N PHE A 159 14.13 -7.56 -18.65
CA PHE A 159 13.70 -8.95 -18.57
C PHE A 159 12.19 -9.09 -18.79
N VAL A 160 11.38 -8.31 -18.07
CA VAL A 160 9.92 -8.34 -18.16
C VAL A 160 9.46 -7.95 -19.57
N ASP A 161 10.06 -6.88 -20.14
CA ASP A 161 9.74 -6.40 -21.48
C ASP A 161 10.04 -7.44 -22.56
N GLY A 162 11.13 -8.19 -22.40
CA GLY A 162 11.46 -9.29 -23.30
C GLY A 162 10.33 -10.32 -23.44
N ILE A 163 9.71 -10.72 -22.34
CA ILE A 163 8.60 -11.70 -22.33
C ILE A 163 7.29 -11.04 -22.80
N MET A 164 6.97 -9.85 -22.29
CA MET A 164 5.72 -9.17 -22.62
C MET A 164 5.66 -8.77 -24.09
N SER A 165 6.73 -8.18 -24.63
CA SER A 165 6.80 -7.75 -26.03
C SER A 165 6.78 -8.93 -27.00
N ALA A 166 7.34 -10.08 -26.63
CA ALA A 166 7.26 -11.31 -27.41
C ALA A 166 5.81 -11.83 -27.55
N SER A 167 4.94 -11.53 -26.58
CA SER A 167 3.50 -11.86 -26.66
C SER A 167 2.70 -10.88 -27.50
N GLY A 168 3.32 -9.79 -27.99
CA GLY A 168 2.67 -8.72 -28.74
C GLY A 168 2.12 -7.56 -27.90
N ALA A 169 2.37 -7.57 -26.60
CA ALA A 169 2.07 -6.44 -25.73
C ALA A 169 3.02 -5.26 -26.02
N VAL A 170 2.55 -4.05 -25.80
CA VAL A 170 3.33 -2.82 -25.94
C VAL A 170 3.46 -2.18 -24.58
N VAL A 171 4.68 -1.77 -24.24
CA VAL A 171 4.91 -1.00 -23.02
C VAL A 171 4.30 0.39 -23.19
N ILE A 172 3.57 0.81 -22.18
CA ILE A 172 3.04 2.16 -22.04
C ILE A 172 3.76 2.78 -20.86
N ALA A 173 4.48 3.87 -21.14
CA ALA A 173 5.10 4.69 -20.13
C ALA A 173 4.14 5.82 -19.77
N ASP A 174 3.70 5.87 -18.53
CA ASP A 174 2.80 6.92 -18.09
C ASP A 174 3.53 8.26 -17.97
N GLU A 175 3.06 9.25 -18.72
CA GLU A 175 3.61 10.60 -18.71
C GLU A 175 3.06 11.37 -17.51
N ASN A 176 3.83 11.41 -16.44
CA ASN A 176 3.52 12.20 -15.25
C ASN A 176 4.04 13.64 -15.38
N ASP A 177 3.86 14.27 -16.55
CA ASP A 177 4.38 15.61 -16.82
C ASP A 177 3.60 16.74 -16.13
N MET A 178 2.55 16.42 -15.43
CA MET A 178 1.73 17.44 -14.79
C MET A 178 2.31 17.84 -13.44
N PRO A 179 2.52 19.14 -13.20
CA PRO A 179 2.87 19.61 -11.87
C PRO A 179 1.79 19.24 -10.87
N GLY A 180 2.20 18.65 -9.78
CA GLY A 180 1.30 18.47 -8.67
C GLY A 180 0.73 17.09 -8.46
N GLY A 181 1.21 16.04 -9.08
CA GLY A 181 0.89 14.62 -8.77
C GLY A 181 -0.33 14.36 -7.88
N MET A 182 -0.35 13.26 -7.18
CA MET A 182 -1.44 12.97 -6.21
C MET A 182 -1.42 13.93 -5.02
N GLY A 183 -0.28 14.21 -4.44
CA GLY A 183 -0.08 15.10 -3.29
C GLY A 183 0.13 16.56 -3.67
N GLY A 184 -0.41 17.03 -4.80
CA GLY A 184 -0.18 18.38 -5.26
C GLY A 184 1.29 18.62 -5.63
N THR A 185 1.78 19.85 -5.43
CA THR A 185 3.18 20.22 -5.71
C THR A 185 4.16 19.87 -4.60
N SER A 186 3.67 19.29 -3.49
CA SER A 186 4.48 19.05 -2.29
C SER A 186 5.39 17.82 -2.40
N PHE A 187 5.11 16.91 -3.34
CA PHE A 187 5.82 15.64 -3.48
C PHE A 187 6.57 15.57 -4.81
N TYR A 188 7.61 14.74 -4.82
CA TYR A 188 8.33 14.41 -6.04
C TYR A 188 7.72 13.16 -6.68
N THR A 189 7.15 13.33 -7.87
CA THR A 189 6.59 12.24 -8.67
C THR A 189 7.41 12.12 -9.96
N PRO A 190 8.42 11.24 -10.01
CA PRO A 190 9.23 11.06 -11.20
C PRO A 190 8.49 10.25 -12.27
N PRO A 191 8.82 10.44 -13.56
CA PRO A 191 8.28 9.64 -14.66
C PRO A 191 9.02 8.29 -14.72
N PHE A 192 8.51 7.27 -14.06
CA PHE A 192 9.11 5.93 -14.02
C PHE A 192 8.08 4.80 -14.01
N GLU A 193 6.80 5.11 -14.13
CA GLU A 193 5.73 4.11 -14.12
C GLU A 193 5.51 3.50 -15.51
N HIS A 194 5.37 2.19 -15.54
CA HIS A 194 5.13 1.41 -16.75
C HIS A 194 3.95 0.47 -16.56
N HIS A 195 3.25 0.20 -17.64
CA HIS A 195 2.32 -0.93 -17.76
C HIS A 195 2.30 -1.44 -19.20
N TYR A 196 1.64 -2.56 -19.43
CA TYR A 196 1.51 -3.14 -20.77
C TYR A 196 0.08 -3.04 -21.28
N GLY A 197 -0.05 -2.72 -22.56
CA GLY A 197 -1.31 -2.63 -23.27
C GLY A 197 -1.17 -3.09 -24.72
N ASN A 198 -2.26 -2.97 -25.46
CA ASN A 198 -2.25 -3.14 -26.92
C ASN A 198 -1.79 -1.84 -27.62
N LYS A 199 -1.67 -1.87 -28.93
CA LYS A 199 -1.21 -0.73 -29.75
C LYS A 199 -2.11 0.51 -29.63
N ASP A 200 -3.35 0.35 -29.19
CA ASP A 200 -4.31 1.43 -29.02
C ASP A 200 -4.34 1.96 -27.57
N GLY A 201 -3.43 1.48 -26.72
CA GLY A 201 -3.31 1.84 -25.31
C GLY A 201 -4.30 1.13 -24.38
N GLY A 202 -5.21 0.30 -24.92
CA GLY A 202 -6.14 -0.51 -24.14
C GLY A 202 -5.49 -1.81 -23.66
N ARG A 203 -6.28 -2.61 -22.94
CA ARG A 203 -5.82 -3.91 -22.41
C ARG A 203 -6.50 -5.11 -23.06
N ASP A 204 -7.44 -4.86 -23.95
CA ASP A 204 -8.16 -5.92 -24.66
C ASP A 204 -7.20 -6.76 -25.50
N GLY A 205 -7.26 -8.08 -25.30
CA GLY A 205 -6.41 -9.03 -25.99
C GLY A 205 -4.97 -9.15 -25.47
N ILE A 206 -4.61 -8.44 -24.40
CA ILE A 206 -3.31 -8.58 -23.73
C ILE A 206 -3.42 -9.62 -22.63
N GLU A 207 -2.55 -10.60 -22.68
CA GLU A 207 -2.46 -11.62 -21.65
C GLU A 207 -1.79 -11.08 -20.38
N GLU A 208 -2.22 -11.59 -19.23
CA GLU A 208 -1.70 -11.20 -17.92
C GLU A 208 -0.22 -11.60 -17.78
N ARG A 209 0.62 -10.71 -17.26
CA ARG A 209 2.07 -10.93 -17.12
C ARG A 209 2.40 -12.20 -16.35
N ASN A 210 1.72 -12.48 -15.24
CA ASN A 210 1.99 -13.69 -14.44
C ASN A 210 1.62 -14.96 -15.20
N VAL A 211 0.61 -14.93 -16.06
CA VAL A 211 0.27 -16.06 -16.98
C VAL A 211 1.34 -16.24 -18.05
N LEU A 212 1.89 -15.14 -18.58
CA LEU A 212 3.02 -15.23 -19.52
C LEU A 212 4.29 -15.78 -18.86
N PHE A 213 4.56 -15.41 -17.61
CA PHE A 213 5.66 -16.00 -16.85
C PHE A 213 5.44 -17.50 -16.60
N GLU A 214 4.21 -17.93 -16.31
CA GLU A 214 3.89 -19.36 -16.20
C GLU A 214 4.13 -20.11 -17.50
N LYS A 215 3.70 -19.56 -18.65
CA LYS A 215 3.99 -20.14 -19.96
C LYS A 215 5.50 -20.25 -20.20
N HIS A 216 6.24 -19.20 -19.86
CA HIS A 216 7.69 -19.17 -20.01
C HIS A 216 8.39 -20.30 -19.23
N ILE A 217 8.01 -20.52 -17.96
CA ILE A 217 8.58 -21.63 -17.19
C ILE A 217 8.11 -23.00 -17.69
N ASN A 218 6.87 -23.11 -18.19
CA ASN A 218 6.37 -24.37 -18.77
C ASN A 218 7.15 -24.75 -20.04
N GLU A 219 7.51 -23.78 -20.88
CA GLU A 219 8.36 -23.99 -22.05
C GLU A 219 9.78 -24.46 -21.67
N ALA A 220 10.26 -24.06 -20.49
CA ALA A 220 11.53 -24.51 -19.92
C ALA A 220 11.42 -25.87 -19.19
N GLY A 221 10.21 -26.45 -19.10
CA GLY A 221 9.97 -27.77 -18.49
C GLY A 221 9.65 -27.73 -17.00
N TYR A 222 9.33 -26.58 -16.45
CA TYR A 222 8.89 -26.42 -15.05
C TYR A 222 7.38 -26.15 -14.99
N GLU A 223 6.78 -26.48 -13.85
CA GLU A 223 5.36 -26.26 -13.59
C GLU A 223 5.14 -25.69 -12.19
N VAL A 224 4.07 -24.88 -12.01
CA VAL A 224 3.63 -24.42 -10.69
C VAL A 224 2.92 -25.57 -9.97
N SER A 225 3.35 -25.89 -8.76
CA SER A 225 2.69 -26.86 -7.88
C SER A 225 1.54 -26.16 -7.14
N TYR A 226 0.34 -26.23 -7.69
CA TYR A 226 -0.87 -25.67 -7.10
C TYR A 226 -1.41 -26.54 -5.95
N GLY A 227 -2.28 -25.95 -5.10
CA GLY A 227 -2.86 -26.62 -3.95
C GLY A 227 -1.83 -26.96 -2.86
N HIS A 228 -0.68 -26.28 -2.84
CA HIS A 228 0.37 -26.43 -1.86
C HIS A 228 0.33 -25.25 -0.88
N LEU A 229 -0.49 -25.35 0.16
CA LEU A 229 -0.61 -24.32 1.19
C LEU A 229 0.55 -24.42 2.18
N LEU A 230 1.35 -23.35 2.28
CA LEU A 230 2.48 -23.32 3.22
C LEU A 230 2.00 -23.57 4.66
N ALA A 231 2.53 -24.61 5.31
CA ALA A 231 2.26 -24.94 6.71
C ALA A 231 3.37 -24.43 7.63
N LYS A 232 4.63 -24.71 7.33
CA LYS A 232 5.79 -24.20 8.07
C LYS A 232 7.09 -24.33 7.28
N LEU A 233 8.13 -23.63 7.73
CA LEU A 233 9.50 -23.82 7.24
C LEU A 233 10.18 -24.96 7.97
N VAL A 234 11.17 -25.58 7.31
CA VAL A 234 12.03 -26.60 7.90
C VAL A 234 13.35 -25.95 8.34
N ARG A 235 13.55 -25.87 9.66
CA ARG A 235 14.76 -25.35 10.29
C ARG A 235 15.04 -26.15 11.55
N GLU A 236 16.25 -26.68 11.70
CA GLU A 236 16.69 -27.37 12.90
C GLU A 236 17.41 -26.38 13.81
N GLU A 237 16.92 -26.20 15.05
CA GLU A 237 17.46 -25.25 16.02
C GLU A 237 17.72 -23.87 15.37
N ASP A 238 18.92 -23.32 15.55
CA ASP A 238 19.37 -22.07 14.94
C ASP A 238 20.12 -22.26 13.61
N GLY A 239 19.96 -23.42 12.99
CA GLY A 239 20.59 -23.77 11.74
C GLY A 239 20.01 -23.03 10.54
N ARG A 240 20.40 -23.49 9.37
CA ARG A 240 19.89 -22.99 8.10
C ARG A 240 18.43 -23.42 7.87
N VAL A 241 17.64 -22.60 7.18
CA VAL A 241 16.36 -23.04 6.61
C VAL A 241 16.67 -23.95 5.40
N THR A 242 16.17 -25.19 5.44
CA THR A 242 16.48 -26.25 4.48
C THR A 242 15.30 -26.64 3.60
N GLY A 243 14.11 -26.03 3.81
CA GLY A 243 12.93 -26.32 3.02
C GLY A 243 11.66 -25.79 3.64
N ALA A 244 10.53 -26.26 3.15
CA ALA A 244 9.20 -25.96 3.69
C ALA A 244 8.29 -27.17 3.61
N ILE A 245 7.25 -27.20 4.44
CA ILE A 245 6.19 -28.21 4.46
C ILE A 245 4.89 -27.53 4.03
N PHE A 246 4.19 -28.21 3.13
CA PHE A 246 2.93 -27.76 2.55
C PHE A 246 1.81 -28.73 2.88
N GLU A 247 0.65 -28.19 3.20
CA GLU A 247 -0.59 -28.94 3.27
C GLU A 247 -1.18 -29.05 1.85
N THR A 248 -1.58 -30.27 1.46
CA THR A 248 -2.22 -30.58 0.19
C THR A 248 -3.41 -31.51 0.40
N ASP A 249 -4.24 -31.71 -0.61
CA ASP A 249 -5.38 -32.65 -0.56
C ASP A 249 -4.93 -34.10 -0.27
N ASN A 250 -3.66 -34.43 -0.50
CA ASN A 250 -3.09 -35.78 -0.32
C ASN A 250 -2.21 -35.91 0.94
N GLY A 251 -2.26 -34.95 1.85
CA GLY A 251 -1.43 -34.90 3.06
C GLY A 251 -0.29 -33.90 2.93
N TYR A 252 0.68 -34.00 3.84
CA TYR A 252 1.80 -33.05 3.87
C TYR A 252 2.90 -33.41 2.90
N VAL A 253 3.35 -32.42 2.13
CA VAL A 253 4.49 -32.50 1.21
C VAL A 253 5.62 -31.65 1.76
N GLN A 254 6.80 -32.24 1.92
CA GLN A 254 8.02 -31.51 2.27
C GLN A 254 8.84 -31.26 1.01
N VAL A 255 9.27 -30.03 0.79
CA VAL A 255 10.20 -29.66 -0.27
C VAL A 255 11.51 -29.18 0.36
N ASN A 256 12.60 -29.90 0.08
CA ASN A 256 13.94 -29.53 0.52
C ASN A 256 14.60 -28.63 -0.52
N ALA A 257 15.18 -27.53 -0.06
CA ALA A 257 15.82 -26.52 -0.89
C ALA A 257 17.33 -26.44 -0.58
N LYS A 258 18.18 -26.82 -1.54
CA LYS A 258 19.64 -26.89 -1.32
C LYS A 258 20.26 -25.50 -1.15
N LYS A 259 19.78 -24.50 -1.89
CA LYS A 259 20.30 -23.14 -1.87
C LYS A 259 19.43 -22.19 -1.05
N GLY A 260 18.11 -22.33 -1.06
CA GLY A 260 17.25 -21.49 -0.21
C GLY A 260 15.76 -21.60 -0.51
N VAL A 261 14.99 -21.03 0.42
CA VAL A 261 13.54 -20.85 0.33
C VAL A 261 13.29 -19.34 0.19
N MET A 262 12.58 -18.96 -0.88
CA MET A 262 12.16 -17.57 -1.11
C MET A 262 10.65 -17.46 -0.85
N LEU A 263 10.28 -16.64 0.13
CA LEU A 263 8.90 -16.32 0.46
C LEU A 263 8.41 -15.15 -0.41
N ALA A 264 7.45 -15.42 -1.30
CA ALA A 264 6.75 -14.45 -2.14
C ALA A 264 5.22 -14.50 -1.88
N THR A 265 4.84 -14.74 -0.62
CA THR A 265 3.48 -15.09 -0.19
C THR A 265 2.55 -13.91 0.03
N GLY A 266 3.00 -12.68 -0.26
CA GLY A 266 2.24 -11.47 0.02
C GLY A 266 2.17 -11.12 1.50
N GLY A 267 1.35 -10.11 1.83
CA GLY A 267 1.13 -9.63 3.19
C GLY A 267 0.01 -10.36 3.94
N TYR A 268 -0.64 -9.63 4.88
CA TYR A 268 -1.68 -10.20 5.77
C TYR A 268 -3.02 -9.45 5.73
N ALA A 269 -3.30 -8.70 4.66
CA ALA A 269 -4.49 -7.84 4.56
C ALA A 269 -5.83 -8.60 4.77
N ALA A 270 -5.88 -9.89 4.43
CA ALA A 270 -7.05 -10.75 4.62
C ALA A 270 -7.00 -11.58 5.93
N ASN A 271 -6.20 -11.15 6.91
CA ASN A 271 -6.15 -11.76 8.24
C ASN A 271 -6.59 -10.73 9.30
N PRO A 272 -7.86 -10.75 9.74
CA PRO A 272 -8.40 -9.77 10.68
C PRO A 272 -7.60 -9.67 11.98
N ALA A 273 -7.18 -10.79 12.55
CA ALA A 273 -6.41 -10.81 13.80
C ALA A 273 -5.05 -10.10 13.65
N MET A 274 -4.37 -10.29 12.51
CA MET A 274 -3.12 -9.57 12.24
C MET A 274 -3.37 -8.08 11.98
N VAL A 275 -4.41 -7.72 11.22
CA VAL A 275 -4.75 -6.32 10.92
C VAL A 275 -5.09 -5.57 12.21
N GLU A 276 -5.92 -6.12 13.09
CA GLU A 276 -6.28 -5.49 14.36
C GLU A 276 -5.08 -5.33 15.31
N ALA A 277 -4.24 -6.36 15.39
CA ALA A 277 -3.09 -6.37 16.31
C ALA A 277 -1.94 -5.47 15.82
N LEU A 278 -1.69 -5.43 14.51
CA LEU A 278 -0.51 -4.80 13.93
C LEU A 278 -0.80 -3.41 13.35
N SER A 279 -2.00 -3.18 12.85
CA SER A 279 -2.40 -1.92 12.21
C SER A 279 -3.79 -1.44 12.67
N PRO A 280 -3.94 -1.06 13.96
CA PRO A 280 -5.25 -0.70 14.51
C PRO A 280 -5.88 0.56 13.88
N VAL A 281 -5.08 1.44 13.30
CA VAL A 281 -5.58 2.61 12.54
C VAL A 281 -6.29 2.13 11.27
N THR A 282 -5.69 1.17 10.58
CA THR A 282 -6.27 0.54 9.38
C THR A 282 -7.62 -0.08 9.70
N ALA A 283 -7.72 -0.87 10.77
CA ALA A 283 -8.99 -1.48 11.18
C ALA A 283 -10.09 -0.45 11.48
N LYS A 284 -9.73 0.80 11.82
CA LYS A 284 -10.68 1.88 12.13
C LYS A 284 -11.02 2.80 10.95
N SER A 285 -10.32 2.71 9.85
CA SER A 285 -10.51 3.60 8.69
C SER A 285 -10.90 2.88 7.41
N VAL A 286 -10.78 1.55 7.39
CA VAL A 286 -11.06 0.72 6.22
C VAL A 286 -12.51 0.28 6.19
N THR A 287 -13.14 0.37 5.03
CA THR A 287 -14.49 -0.12 4.76
C THR A 287 -14.52 -1.22 3.71
N ALA A 288 -13.41 -1.47 3.02
CA ALA A 288 -13.35 -2.48 1.98
C ALA A 288 -12.00 -3.21 1.94
N LEU A 289 -12.03 -4.50 1.67
CA LEU A 289 -10.84 -5.25 1.27
C LEU A 289 -10.69 -5.14 -0.26
N GLY A 290 -9.47 -4.95 -0.73
CA GLY A 290 -9.13 -4.99 -2.13
C GLY A 290 -9.19 -6.42 -2.70
N TYR A 291 -8.38 -6.70 -3.71
CA TYR A 291 -8.46 -7.99 -4.43
C TYR A 291 -7.64 -9.13 -3.79
N ASN A 292 -6.84 -8.85 -2.74
CA ASN A 292 -5.90 -9.81 -2.15
C ASN A 292 -6.53 -10.64 -1.01
N GLN A 293 -7.63 -11.31 -1.27
CA GLN A 293 -8.38 -12.08 -0.25
C GLN A 293 -7.65 -13.33 0.26
N ASN A 294 -6.59 -13.76 -0.41
CA ASN A 294 -5.77 -14.92 0.01
C ASN A 294 -4.53 -14.53 0.84
N ASN A 295 -4.26 -13.23 1.01
CA ASN A 295 -3.08 -12.74 1.76
C ASN A 295 -3.34 -12.81 3.27
N LYS A 296 -3.19 -14.01 3.85
CA LYS A 296 -3.45 -14.30 5.27
C LYS A 296 -2.20 -14.26 6.16
N GLY A 297 -1.05 -13.84 5.63
CA GLY A 297 0.19 -13.67 6.40
C GLY A 297 0.93 -14.98 6.69
N MET A 298 0.63 -16.07 5.99
CA MET A 298 1.20 -17.40 6.30
C MET A 298 2.72 -17.44 6.17
N GLY A 299 3.30 -16.81 5.13
CA GLY A 299 4.76 -16.75 5.00
C GLY A 299 5.42 -15.93 6.10
N ILE A 300 4.79 -14.84 6.54
CA ILE A 300 5.28 -14.03 7.66
C ILE A 300 5.26 -14.86 8.94
N LYS A 301 4.16 -15.56 9.24
CA LYS A 301 4.05 -16.44 10.42
C LYS A 301 5.09 -17.56 10.37
N ALA A 302 5.21 -18.25 9.24
CA ALA A 302 6.16 -19.34 9.06
C ALA A 302 7.62 -18.88 9.24
N ALA A 303 7.97 -17.70 8.72
CA ALA A 303 9.30 -17.12 8.93
C ALA A 303 9.54 -16.74 10.40
N MET A 304 8.55 -16.16 11.08
CA MET A 304 8.67 -15.81 12.50
C MET A 304 8.78 -17.05 13.39
N TRP A 305 8.06 -18.13 13.12
CA TRP A 305 8.25 -19.42 13.79
C TRP A 305 9.65 -20.01 13.57
N ALA A 306 10.24 -19.69 12.42
CA ALA A 306 11.64 -20.03 12.11
C ALA A 306 12.65 -19.01 12.67
N GLY A 307 12.24 -18.07 13.53
CA GLY A 307 13.10 -17.10 14.21
C GLY A 307 13.32 -15.77 13.48
N ALA A 308 12.66 -15.54 12.34
CA ALA A 308 12.78 -14.27 11.64
C ALA A 308 12.09 -13.12 12.38
N ALA A 309 12.66 -11.93 12.28
CA ALA A 309 12.05 -10.71 12.76
C ALA A 309 11.10 -10.11 11.73
N LYS A 310 9.97 -9.56 12.18
CA LYS A 310 9.08 -8.72 11.42
C LYS A 310 9.43 -7.24 11.65
N ASP A 311 9.06 -6.35 10.73
CA ASP A 311 9.13 -4.92 10.95
C ASP A 311 8.37 -4.51 12.22
N LEU A 312 8.94 -3.57 12.96
CA LEU A 312 8.37 -3.07 14.22
C LEU A 312 7.15 -2.18 14.01
N THR A 313 7.10 -1.49 12.89
CA THR A 313 6.02 -0.57 12.54
C THR A 313 5.21 -1.17 11.39
N SER A 314 3.89 -1.18 11.53
CA SER A 314 3.04 -1.58 10.42
C SER A 314 3.16 -0.60 9.26
N ALA A 315 2.96 -1.10 8.06
CA ALA A 315 2.81 -0.32 6.84
C ALA A 315 1.72 -0.95 5.97
N THR A 316 0.78 -0.13 5.53
CA THR A 316 -0.36 -0.59 4.74
C THR A 316 -0.52 0.26 3.50
N MET A 317 -0.99 -0.35 2.44
CA MET A 317 -1.41 0.34 1.22
C MET A 317 -2.94 0.46 1.28
N ILE A 318 -3.40 1.65 1.61
CA ILE A 318 -4.83 1.97 1.74
C ILE A 318 -5.15 3.05 0.72
N PHE A 319 -6.22 2.86 -0.02
CA PHE A 319 -6.74 3.88 -0.93
C PHE A 319 -8.10 4.38 -0.44
N ASP A 320 -8.40 5.63 -0.61
CA ASP A 320 -9.65 6.29 -0.26
C ASP A 320 -10.80 5.94 -1.23
N ARG A 321 -11.06 4.64 -1.41
CA ARG A 321 -11.95 4.05 -2.44
C ARG A 321 -12.97 3.04 -1.90
N GLY A 322 -13.08 2.90 -0.59
CA GLY A 322 -13.98 1.94 0.03
C GLY A 322 -15.42 2.44 0.09
N LEU A 323 -16.16 2.33 -1.03
CA LEU A 323 -17.56 2.77 -1.13
C LEU A 323 -18.49 1.84 -0.36
N VAL A 324 -19.28 2.42 0.53
CA VAL A 324 -20.30 1.73 1.35
C VAL A 324 -21.63 2.47 1.33
N ALA A 325 -22.68 1.83 1.83
CA ALA A 325 -23.97 2.48 2.00
C ALA A 325 -23.90 3.63 3.04
N PRO A 326 -24.76 4.66 2.93
CA PRO A 326 -24.81 5.74 3.92
C PRO A 326 -24.95 5.23 5.36
N GLY A 327 -24.22 5.85 6.28
CA GLY A 327 -24.24 5.50 7.70
C GLY A 327 -23.42 4.27 8.10
N THR A 328 -22.82 3.56 7.16
CA THR A 328 -21.95 2.40 7.45
C THR A 328 -20.64 2.88 8.10
N PRO A 329 -20.27 2.36 9.29
CA PRO A 329 -18.99 2.69 9.92
C PRO A 329 -17.82 1.94 9.25
N ALA A 330 -16.61 2.42 9.46
CA ALA A 330 -15.39 1.70 9.14
C ALA A 330 -15.18 0.52 10.12
N GLY A 331 -14.34 -0.44 9.69
CA GLY A 331 -14.03 -1.66 10.44
C GLY A 331 -14.82 -2.85 9.95
N TYR A 332 -14.67 -3.95 10.69
CA TYR A 332 -15.41 -5.19 10.40
C TYR A 332 -16.86 -5.07 10.80
N THR A 333 -17.76 -5.73 10.05
CA THR A 333 -19.19 -5.71 10.38
C THR A 333 -19.48 -6.53 11.63
N PRO A 334 -20.39 -6.07 12.53
CA PRO A 334 -20.75 -6.82 13.74
C PRO A 334 -21.22 -8.24 13.44
N GLU A 335 -22.01 -8.42 12.39
CA GLU A 335 -22.56 -9.73 12.00
C GLU A 335 -21.44 -10.70 11.58
N SER A 336 -20.39 -10.21 10.90
CA SER A 336 -19.26 -11.04 10.50
C SER A 336 -18.37 -11.41 11.68
N ILE A 337 -18.22 -10.52 12.67
CA ILE A 337 -17.52 -10.79 13.93
C ILE A 337 -18.28 -11.88 14.70
N GLU A 338 -19.60 -11.77 14.85
CA GLU A 338 -20.45 -12.76 15.52
C GLU A 338 -20.40 -14.13 14.83
N ALA A 339 -20.27 -14.14 13.49
CA ALA A 339 -20.11 -15.36 12.71
C ALA A 339 -18.72 -15.99 12.83
N GLY A 340 -17.75 -15.33 13.46
CA GLY A 340 -16.36 -15.80 13.61
C GLY A 340 -15.50 -15.66 12.35
N ASP A 341 -15.97 -14.91 11.35
CA ASP A 341 -15.25 -14.61 10.11
C ASP A 341 -15.33 -13.09 9.80
N PRO A 342 -14.58 -12.25 10.52
CA PRO A 342 -14.65 -10.80 10.40
C PRO A 342 -14.42 -10.31 8.97
N GLN A 343 -15.35 -9.57 8.40
CA GLN A 343 -15.32 -9.02 7.05
C GLN A 343 -15.59 -7.52 7.08
N PHE A 344 -14.90 -6.78 6.19
CA PHE A 344 -15.25 -5.39 5.93
C PHE A 344 -16.60 -5.29 5.19
N PRO A 345 -17.36 -4.18 5.37
CA PRO A 345 -18.69 -4.03 4.76
C PRO A 345 -18.68 -3.96 3.22
N GLY A 346 -17.54 -3.67 2.63
CA GLY A 346 -17.34 -3.57 1.17
C GLY A 346 -16.17 -4.39 0.67
N ASN A 347 -16.10 -4.52 -0.65
CA ASN A 347 -14.98 -5.11 -1.35
C ASN A 347 -14.67 -4.36 -2.64
N GLY A 348 -13.44 -4.50 -3.14
CA GLY A 348 -13.00 -3.83 -4.35
C GLY A 348 -12.71 -2.34 -4.17
N GLN A 349 -12.74 -1.60 -5.26
CA GLN A 349 -12.35 -0.20 -5.30
C GLN A 349 -13.36 0.64 -6.08
N PHE A 350 -13.72 1.79 -5.52
CA PHE A 350 -14.48 2.85 -6.18
C PHE A 350 -13.52 3.98 -6.57
N ASN A 351 -12.91 3.89 -7.74
CA ASN A 351 -11.87 4.82 -8.19
C ASN A 351 -12.27 6.32 -8.14
N PRO A 352 -13.53 6.72 -8.40
CA PRO A 352 -13.95 8.12 -8.22
C PRO A 352 -13.75 8.66 -6.79
N GLY A 353 -13.65 7.81 -5.78
CA GLY A 353 -13.41 8.21 -4.39
C GLY A 353 -12.11 9.01 -4.20
N THR A 354 -11.06 8.68 -4.95
CA THR A 354 -9.76 9.39 -4.86
C THR A 354 -9.74 10.74 -5.57
N GLN A 355 -10.82 11.13 -6.24
CA GLN A 355 -10.87 12.47 -6.83
C GLN A 355 -10.97 13.53 -5.73
N PRO A 356 -10.29 14.68 -5.87
CA PRO A 356 -10.19 15.68 -4.82
C PRO A 356 -11.45 16.57 -4.73
N PHE A 357 -12.64 15.98 -4.80
CA PHE A 357 -13.89 16.66 -4.48
C PHE A 357 -14.00 16.97 -2.99
N LEU A 358 -14.93 17.83 -2.61
CA LEU A 358 -15.23 18.13 -1.20
C LEU A 358 -15.45 16.82 -0.43
N LYS A 359 -14.77 16.65 0.70
CA LYS A 359 -14.96 15.54 1.63
C LYS A 359 -15.34 16.07 3.02
N VAL A 360 -16.44 15.56 3.56
CA VAL A 360 -16.95 15.93 4.87
C VAL A 360 -17.08 14.71 5.77
N ASN A 361 -16.90 14.89 7.08
CA ASN A 361 -17.16 13.87 8.09
C ASN A 361 -18.67 13.71 8.34
N MET A 362 -19.05 12.77 9.21
CA MET A 362 -20.47 12.53 9.55
C MET A 362 -21.11 13.65 10.37
N ALA A 363 -20.37 14.67 10.80
CA ALA A 363 -20.91 15.92 11.36
C ALA A 363 -21.14 17.02 10.30
N GLY A 364 -20.88 16.73 9.02
CA GLY A 364 -21.02 17.67 7.92
C GLY A 364 -19.84 18.64 7.78
N GLU A 365 -18.73 18.40 8.49
CA GLU A 365 -17.56 19.28 8.52
C GLU A 365 -16.48 18.80 7.57
N ARG A 366 -15.84 19.72 6.86
CA ARG A 366 -14.60 19.46 6.14
C ARG A 366 -13.47 19.22 7.15
N PHE A 367 -12.64 18.19 6.99
CA PHE A 367 -11.69 17.75 8.00
C PHE A 367 -10.24 17.58 7.49
N ALA A 368 -10.00 17.65 6.18
CA ALA A 368 -8.69 17.48 5.59
C ALA A 368 -8.59 18.20 4.24
N ASN A 369 -7.37 18.37 3.72
CA ASN A 369 -7.13 18.73 2.33
C ASN A 369 -7.37 17.49 1.45
N GLU A 370 -8.33 17.57 0.53
CA GLU A 370 -8.74 16.47 -0.32
C GLU A 370 -7.72 16.15 -1.45
N SER A 371 -6.69 16.99 -1.61
CA SER A 371 -5.55 16.73 -2.50
C SER A 371 -4.46 15.88 -1.85
N ALA A 372 -4.60 15.54 -0.56
CA ALA A 372 -3.64 14.69 0.13
C ALA A 372 -3.58 13.29 -0.52
N ASP A 373 -2.45 12.62 -0.31
CA ASP A 373 -2.24 11.26 -0.79
C ASP A 373 -3.30 10.28 -0.26
N TYR A 374 -3.50 9.19 -0.98
CA TYR A 374 -4.60 8.24 -0.78
C TYR A 374 -4.78 7.74 0.64
N ASP A 375 -3.69 7.39 1.32
CA ASP A 375 -3.70 6.85 2.68
C ASP A 375 -3.92 7.93 3.75
N TYR A 376 -3.58 9.17 3.47
CA TYR A 376 -3.71 10.27 4.44
C TYR A 376 -5.18 10.58 4.76
N LEU A 377 -6.06 10.51 3.78
CA LEU A 377 -7.50 10.72 4.00
C LEU A 377 -8.12 9.63 4.89
N PRO A 378 -7.95 8.32 4.64
CA PRO A 378 -8.35 7.27 5.57
C PRO A 378 -7.72 7.40 6.97
N HIS A 379 -6.45 7.76 7.08
CA HIS A 379 -5.82 7.99 8.37
C HIS A 379 -6.43 9.18 9.13
N ALA A 380 -6.74 10.29 8.43
CA ALA A 380 -7.46 11.41 9.02
C ALA A 380 -8.90 11.01 9.40
N ALA A 381 -9.56 10.19 8.57
CA ALA A 381 -10.90 9.69 8.82
C ALA A 381 -10.99 8.79 10.05
N ALA A 382 -9.93 8.04 10.38
CA ALA A 382 -9.87 7.23 11.61
C ALA A 382 -10.05 8.06 12.89
N GLN A 383 -9.85 9.37 12.83
CA GLN A 383 -10.07 10.33 13.93
C GLN A 383 -11.45 10.98 13.88
N GLN A 384 -12.26 10.68 12.86
CA GLN A 384 -13.59 11.24 12.66
C GLN A 384 -14.68 10.28 13.14
N PRO A 385 -15.92 10.74 13.37
CA PRO A 385 -17.05 9.86 13.70
C PRO A 385 -17.21 8.75 12.67
N ASN A 386 -17.38 7.52 13.13
CA ASN A 386 -17.54 6.30 12.33
C ASN A 386 -16.30 5.89 11.49
N GLY A 387 -15.21 6.66 11.46
CA GLY A 387 -14.04 6.38 10.62
C GLY A 387 -14.31 6.47 9.12
N THR A 388 -15.46 7.04 8.72
CA THR A 388 -15.89 7.24 7.33
C THR A 388 -16.14 8.71 7.05
N TYR A 389 -16.21 9.05 5.77
CA TYR A 389 -16.47 10.40 5.28
C TYR A 389 -17.31 10.35 4.01
N ILE A 390 -17.82 11.47 3.61
CA ILE A 390 -18.65 11.61 2.41
C ILE A 390 -17.93 12.49 1.39
N SER A 391 -17.70 11.96 0.19
CA SER A 391 -17.25 12.75 -0.96
C SER A 391 -18.46 13.27 -1.72
N VAL A 392 -18.46 14.59 -2.03
CA VAL A 392 -19.60 15.29 -2.63
C VAL A 392 -19.17 16.00 -3.91
N TRP A 393 -19.95 15.83 -4.97
CA TRP A 393 -19.75 16.52 -6.24
C TRP A 393 -21.09 16.83 -6.92
N ASP A 394 -21.06 17.65 -7.94
CA ASP A 394 -22.22 18.07 -8.72
C ASP A 394 -22.20 17.56 -10.19
N GLY A 395 -23.09 18.05 -11.00
CA GLY A 395 -23.24 17.67 -12.40
C GLY A 395 -22.02 17.97 -13.28
N ASN A 396 -21.07 18.78 -12.81
CA ASN A 396 -19.83 19.11 -13.52
C ASN A 396 -18.72 18.05 -13.34
N PHE A 397 -18.99 16.93 -12.66
CA PHE A 397 -18.03 15.85 -12.38
C PHE A 397 -17.11 15.53 -13.56
N GLY A 398 -17.66 15.35 -14.76
CA GLY A 398 -16.89 14.95 -15.94
C GLY A 398 -15.84 15.98 -16.34
N GLU A 399 -16.16 17.27 -16.29
CA GLU A 399 -15.23 18.36 -16.57
C GLU A 399 -14.22 18.55 -15.45
N ASP A 400 -14.67 18.45 -14.20
CA ASP A 400 -13.81 18.61 -13.01
C ASP A 400 -12.71 17.57 -12.95
N VAL A 401 -13.02 16.29 -13.17
CA VAL A 401 -12.00 15.22 -13.14
C VAL A 401 -10.96 15.36 -14.26
N GLN A 402 -11.30 15.99 -15.40
CA GLN A 402 -10.31 16.31 -16.43
C GLN A 402 -9.35 17.40 -15.95
N ARG A 403 -9.86 18.39 -15.23
CA ARG A 403 -9.11 19.54 -14.72
C ARG A 403 -8.23 19.21 -13.53
N PHE A 404 -8.58 18.21 -12.71
CA PHE A 404 -7.87 17.86 -11.48
C PHE A 404 -6.48 17.27 -11.71
N HIS A 405 -6.19 16.76 -12.89
CA HIS A 405 -4.91 16.17 -13.26
C HIS A 405 -4.44 15.09 -12.26
N THR A 406 -5.37 14.23 -11.83
CA THR A 406 -5.01 13.09 -10.97
C THR A 406 -4.23 12.05 -11.76
N LEU A 407 -3.23 11.43 -11.10
CA LEU A 407 -2.27 10.51 -11.69
C LEU A 407 -2.46 9.08 -11.19
N GLY A 408 -1.63 8.18 -11.67
CA GLY A 408 -1.65 6.77 -11.27
C GLY A 408 -3.00 6.12 -11.52
N CYS A 409 -3.41 5.23 -10.64
CA CYS A 409 -4.70 4.55 -10.75
C CYS A 409 -5.91 5.51 -10.76
N SER A 410 -5.78 6.73 -10.25
CA SER A 410 -6.85 7.75 -10.26
C SER A 410 -7.08 8.35 -11.64
N ALA A 411 -6.10 8.30 -12.53
CA ALA A 411 -6.27 8.67 -13.92
C ALA A 411 -7.32 7.80 -14.63
N GLY A 412 -7.55 6.58 -14.14
CA GLY A 412 -8.61 5.68 -14.64
C GLY A 412 -10.02 6.28 -14.55
N THR A 413 -10.30 7.11 -13.53
CA THR A 413 -11.57 7.85 -13.43
C THR A 413 -11.70 8.86 -14.56
N ARG A 414 -10.66 9.65 -14.81
CA ARG A 414 -10.60 10.65 -15.88
C ARG A 414 -10.79 10.02 -17.26
N MET A 415 -10.09 8.93 -17.54
CA MET A 415 -10.21 8.21 -18.81
C MET A 415 -11.56 7.50 -18.93
N GLY A 416 -12.01 6.84 -17.86
CA GLY A 416 -13.25 6.06 -17.85
C GLY A 416 -14.50 6.92 -18.11
N VAL A 417 -14.58 8.12 -17.53
CA VAL A 417 -15.74 9.00 -17.75
C VAL A 417 -15.84 9.53 -19.17
N LEU A 418 -14.72 9.59 -19.92
CA LEU A 418 -14.75 10.02 -21.33
C LEU A 418 -15.59 9.12 -22.21
N ALA A 419 -15.71 7.83 -21.91
CA ALA A 419 -16.58 6.92 -22.63
C ALA A 419 -18.08 7.26 -22.49
N PHE A 420 -18.44 8.11 -21.54
CA PHE A 420 -19.78 8.58 -21.25
C PHE A 420 -20.01 10.04 -21.70
N LYS A 421 -19.07 10.63 -22.42
CA LYS A 421 -19.23 11.98 -22.99
C LYS A 421 -20.18 11.95 -24.17
N LYS A 422 -21.21 12.81 -24.14
CA LYS A 422 -22.23 12.94 -25.18
C LYS A 422 -21.77 13.87 -26.31
N GLU A 423 -22.49 13.87 -27.45
CA GLU A 423 -22.18 14.71 -28.60
C GLU A 423 -22.29 16.22 -28.29
N ASP A 424 -23.13 16.61 -27.33
CA ASP A 424 -23.29 18.00 -26.89
C ASP A 424 -22.20 18.46 -25.91
N GLY A 425 -21.25 17.57 -25.59
CA GLY A 425 -20.16 17.80 -24.66
C GLY A 425 -20.46 17.46 -23.19
N SER A 426 -21.73 17.26 -22.81
CA SER A 426 -22.10 16.83 -21.45
C SER A 426 -21.72 15.36 -21.20
N TYR A 427 -21.81 14.91 -19.94
CA TYR A 427 -21.52 13.53 -19.54
C TYR A 427 -22.77 12.81 -19.07
N ASP A 428 -22.92 11.52 -19.43
CA ASP A 428 -23.93 10.64 -18.90
C ASP A 428 -23.48 10.06 -17.55
N LEU A 429 -23.63 10.86 -16.49
CA LEU A 429 -23.20 10.45 -15.14
C LEU A 429 -24.08 9.31 -14.57
N ASP A 430 -25.35 9.22 -14.99
CA ASP A 430 -26.20 8.11 -14.58
C ASP A 430 -25.72 6.79 -15.18
N GLY A 431 -25.35 6.79 -16.44
CA GLY A 431 -24.74 5.63 -17.08
C GLY A 431 -23.38 5.27 -16.45
N TYR A 432 -22.53 6.28 -16.18
CA TYR A 432 -21.22 6.07 -15.58
C TYR A 432 -21.32 5.49 -14.15
N PHE A 433 -22.27 5.95 -13.35
CA PHE A 433 -22.48 5.51 -11.97
C PHE A 433 -23.61 4.50 -11.81
N GLN A 434 -24.15 3.94 -12.90
CA GLN A 434 -25.35 3.11 -12.87
C GLN A 434 -25.34 2.06 -11.76
N LYS A 435 -24.29 1.26 -11.69
CA LYS A 435 -24.19 0.18 -10.69
C LYS A 435 -24.25 0.70 -9.26
N GLN A 436 -23.53 1.76 -8.94
CA GLN A 436 -23.44 2.30 -7.57
C GLN A 436 -24.75 2.97 -7.13
N LEU A 437 -25.48 3.56 -8.09
CA LEU A 437 -26.82 4.12 -7.87
C LEU A 437 -27.86 3.01 -7.64
N GLU A 438 -27.84 1.96 -8.47
CA GLU A 438 -28.72 0.79 -8.33
C GLU A 438 -28.47 0.03 -7.02
N ASP A 439 -27.21 -0.11 -6.61
CA ASP A 439 -26.81 -0.72 -5.34
C ASP A 439 -27.14 0.15 -4.11
N GLY A 440 -27.58 1.40 -4.31
CA GLY A 440 -27.90 2.36 -3.23
C GLY A 440 -26.68 2.85 -2.43
N ARG A 441 -25.45 2.60 -2.90
CA ARG A 441 -24.23 3.04 -2.24
C ARG A 441 -23.86 4.49 -2.61
N LEU A 442 -24.11 4.90 -3.84
CA LEU A 442 -24.00 6.28 -4.27
C LEU A 442 -25.37 6.95 -4.17
N GLN A 443 -25.45 8.10 -3.55
CA GLN A 443 -26.68 8.89 -3.46
C GLN A 443 -26.69 9.99 -4.52
N LYS A 444 -27.87 10.27 -5.07
CA LYS A 444 -28.12 11.32 -6.06
C LYS A 444 -29.37 12.12 -5.66
N ALA A 445 -29.31 13.44 -5.80
CA ALA A 445 -30.43 14.35 -5.53
C ALA A 445 -30.38 15.60 -6.43
N ASP A 446 -31.50 16.30 -6.54
CA ASP A 446 -31.58 17.57 -7.27
C ASP A 446 -31.20 18.77 -6.42
N THR A 447 -31.13 18.61 -5.09
CA THR A 447 -30.68 19.64 -4.16
C THR A 447 -29.70 19.07 -3.12
N LEU A 448 -28.84 19.92 -2.57
CA LEU A 448 -27.94 19.52 -1.46
C LEU A 448 -28.71 19.18 -0.19
N ASP A 449 -29.88 19.82 0.02
CA ASP A 449 -30.76 19.52 1.14
C ASP A 449 -31.31 18.09 1.09
N GLU A 450 -31.81 17.67 -0.08
CA GLU A 450 -32.26 16.30 -0.34
C GLU A 450 -31.10 15.29 -0.27
N LEU A 451 -29.93 15.68 -0.79
CA LEU A 451 -28.75 14.84 -0.72
C LEU A 451 -28.35 14.54 0.72
N ALA A 452 -28.39 15.56 1.58
CA ALA A 452 -28.08 15.42 3.01
C ALA A 452 -29.02 14.41 3.71
N ASP A 453 -30.31 14.44 3.39
CA ASP A 453 -31.28 13.46 3.92
C ASP A 453 -30.96 12.04 3.46
N LYS A 454 -30.61 11.85 2.18
CA LYS A 454 -30.25 10.54 1.61
C LYS A 454 -28.94 9.99 2.17
N LEU A 455 -28.00 10.87 2.55
CA LEU A 455 -26.73 10.54 3.18
C LEU A 455 -26.86 10.20 4.67
N GLY A 456 -28.04 10.45 5.26
CA GLY A 456 -28.35 10.10 6.65
C GLY A 456 -27.82 11.09 7.69
N PHE A 457 -27.58 12.34 7.31
CA PHE A 457 -27.23 13.39 8.27
C PHE A 457 -28.41 13.68 9.21
N ASP A 458 -28.14 13.82 10.49
CA ASP A 458 -29.12 14.38 11.42
C ASP A 458 -29.29 15.91 11.19
N ALA A 459 -30.22 16.54 11.88
CA ALA A 459 -30.58 17.93 11.65
C ALA A 459 -29.41 18.90 11.85
N GLU A 460 -28.51 18.66 12.82
CA GLU A 460 -27.35 19.54 13.07
C GLU A 460 -26.25 19.27 12.04
N ALA A 461 -25.94 18.01 11.75
CA ALA A 461 -24.98 17.64 10.72
C ALA A 461 -25.43 18.12 9.33
N LYS A 462 -26.71 18.02 8.99
CA LYS A 462 -27.28 18.57 7.75
C LYS A 462 -27.09 20.08 7.65
N LYS A 463 -27.37 20.82 8.72
CA LYS A 463 -27.16 22.28 8.77
C LYS A 463 -25.68 22.62 8.57
N THR A 464 -24.78 21.91 9.24
CA THR A 464 -23.32 22.08 9.09
C THR A 464 -22.88 21.75 7.67
N PHE A 465 -23.37 20.64 7.11
CA PHE A 465 -23.07 20.21 5.73
C PHE A 465 -23.44 21.31 4.70
N LEU A 466 -24.64 21.85 4.80
CA LEU A 466 -25.08 22.92 3.89
C LEU A 466 -24.21 24.18 4.01
N ALA A 467 -23.86 24.57 5.24
CA ALA A 467 -22.94 25.69 5.47
C ALA A 467 -21.51 25.38 4.93
N THR A 468 -21.05 24.15 5.07
CA THR A 468 -19.76 23.69 4.50
C THR A 468 -19.76 23.76 2.98
N CYS A 469 -20.85 23.34 2.32
CA CYS A 469 -20.99 23.45 0.86
C CYS A 469 -20.99 24.92 0.38
N GLU A 470 -21.70 25.79 1.10
CA GLU A 470 -21.70 27.23 0.82
C GLU A 470 -20.28 27.81 0.96
N ARG A 471 -19.60 27.51 2.08
CA ARG A 471 -18.21 27.93 2.32
C ARG A 471 -17.27 27.40 1.22
N TYR A 472 -17.43 26.17 0.79
CA TYR A 472 -16.60 25.58 -0.25
C TYR A 472 -16.80 26.26 -1.61
N ASN A 473 -18.04 26.68 -1.91
CA ASN A 473 -18.34 27.51 -3.07
C ASN A 473 -17.67 28.90 -3.02
N GLU A 474 -17.60 29.53 -1.82
CA GLU A 474 -16.87 30.80 -1.64
C GLU A 474 -15.37 30.63 -1.94
N LEU A 475 -14.75 29.52 -1.48
CA LEU A 475 -13.34 29.21 -1.75
C LEU A 475 -13.11 28.98 -3.26
N TYR A 476 -14.04 28.29 -3.92
CA TYR A 476 -14.01 28.12 -5.37
C TYR A 476 -14.09 29.46 -6.10
N ASP A 477 -15.01 30.35 -5.74
CA ASP A 477 -15.15 31.67 -6.36
C ASP A 477 -13.88 32.54 -6.14
N ALA A 478 -13.28 32.44 -4.96
CA ALA A 478 -12.04 33.14 -4.63
C ALA A 478 -10.81 32.53 -5.33
N GLN A 479 -10.91 31.29 -5.85
CA GLN A 479 -9.80 30.50 -6.38
C GLN A 479 -8.65 30.37 -5.37
N GLU A 480 -9.01 30.33 -4.09
CA GLU A 480 -8.06 30.21 -2.99
C GLU A 480 -8.71 29.44 -1.82
N ASP A 481 -8.08 28.33 -1.41
CA ASP A 481 -8.49 27.59 -0.21
C ASP A 481 -7.73 28.10 1.02
N THR A 482 -8.34 29.02 1.75
CA THR A 482 -7.79 29.56 2.98
C THR A 482 -8.01 28.66 4.20
N ASP A 483 -8.81 27.58 4.06
CA ASP A 483 -9.20 26.70 5.16
C ASP A 483 -8.23 25.51 5.28
N PHE A 484 -7.86 24.87 4.16
CA PHE A 484 -6.98 23.71 4.13
C PHE A 484 -5.85 23.79 3.08
N PHE A 485 -5.71 24.93 2.40
CA PHE A 485 -4.64 25.20 1.43
C PHE A 485 -4.59 24.23 0.24
N LYS A 486 -5.76 23.74 -0.18
CA LYS A 486 -5.90 22.93 -1.39
C LYS A 486 -5.61 23.79 -2.62
N GLU A 487 -4.98 23.19 -3.62
CA GLU A 487 -4.65 23.88 -4.86
C GLU A 487 -5.91 24.41 -5.57
N SER A 488 -5.88 25.64 -6.05
CA SER A 488 -7.05 26.28 -6.66
C SER A 488 -7.62 25.52 -7.84
N TYR A 489 -6.76 24.92 -8.68
CA TYR A 489 -7.19 24.12 -9.84
C TYR A 489 -7.92 22.83 -9.46
N ARG A 490 -7.87 22.40 -8.20
CA ARG A 490 -8.58 21.24 -7.63
C ARG A 490 -9.81 21.61 -6.82
N LEU A 491 -10.11 22.89 -6.65
CA LEU A 491 -11.40 23.32 -6.12
C LEU A 491 -12.49 23.05 -7.17
N SER A 492 -13.68 22.65 -6.73
CA SER A 492 -14.87 22.46 -7.53
C SER A 492 -16.05 23.20 -6.93
N GLU A 493 -17.01 23.59 -7.74
CA GLU A 493 -18.26 24.14 -7.21
C GLU A 493 -19.28 23.05 -6.87
N LEU A 494 -20.29 23.41 -6.11
CA LEU A 494 -21.45 22.57 -5.78
C LEU A 494 -22.74 23.36 -6.07
N ARG A 495 -23.06 23.57 -7.35
CA ARG A 495 -24.17 24.41 -7.80
C ARG A 495 -25.00 23.79 -8.91
N THR A 496 -24.43 22.89 -9.68
CA THR A 496 -25.06 22.32 -10.88
C THR A 496 -25.69 20.96 -10.60
N PRO A 497 -27.03 20.85 -10.50
CA PRO A 497 -27.68 19.54 -10.34
C PRO A 497 -27.38 18.59 -11.50
N PRO A 498 -27.42 17.27 -11.30
CA PRO A 498 -27.67 16.59 -10.01
C PRO A 498 -26.45 16.59 -9.10
N PHE A 499 -26.71 16.53 -7.79
CA PHE A 499 -25.67 16.37 -6.79
C PHE A 499 -25.51 14.90 -6.42
N PHE A 500 -24.27 14.49 -6.15
CA PHE A 500 -23.93 13.12 -5.75
C PHE A 500 -23.17 13.11 -4.43
N GLY A 501 -23.38 12.04 -3.66
CA GLY A 501 -22.67 11.82 -2.40
C GLY A 501 -22.30 10.36 -2.21
N ALA A 502 -21.04 10.09 -1.94
CA ALA A 502 -20.47 8.77 -1.73
C ALA A 502 -19.93 8.64 -0.31
N THR A 503 -20.48 7.71 0.50
CA THR A 503 -19.89 7.36 1.80
C THR A 503 -18.68 6.46 1.57
N LEU A 504 -17.52 6.89 2.05
CA LEU A 504 -16.23 6.26 1.79
C LEU A 504 -15.47 5.98 3.08
N GLY A 505 -14.69 4.93 3.06
CA GLY A 505 -13.56 4.69 3.92
C GLY A 505 -12.38 4.22 3.10
N GLY A 506 -11.36 3.67 3.74
CA GLY A 506 -10.23 3.09 3.05
C GLY A 506 -10.58 1.76 2.37
N THR A 507 -9.97 1.49 1.22
CA THR A 507 -9.81 0.13 0.69
C THR A 507 -8.41 -0.36 1.03
N LEU A 508 -8.31 -1.40 1.84
CA LEU A 508 -7.04 -2.06 2.14
C LEU A 508 -6.64 -2.93 0.94
N LEU A 509 -5.58 -2.54 0.25
CA LEU A 509 -5.04 -3.32 -0.87
C LEU A 509 -4.12 -4.43 -0.37
N THR A 510 -3.15 -4.08 0.47
CA THR A 510 -2.18 -5.01 1.03
C THR A 510 -1.50 -4.41 2.26
N THR A 511 -0.79 -5.25 3.01
CA THR A 511 0.16 -4.85 4.05
C THR A 511 1.58 -5.08 3.53
N ILE A 512 2.50 -4.19 3.84
CA ILE A 512 3.84 -4.13 3.25
C ILE A 512 4.95 -4.04 4.31
N ASP A 513 4.63 -4.41 5.56
CA ASP A 513 5.50 -4.51 6.73
C ASP A 513 5.78 -5.97 7.06
N GLY A 514 6.47 -6.65 6.19
CA GLY A 514 6.76 -8.09 6.32
C GLY A 514 8.00 -8.42 7.16
N ILE A 515 8.68 -9.47 6.76
CA ILE A 515 9.91 -9.96 7.38
C ILE A 515 11.05 -9.00 7.10
N ARG A 516 11.82 -8.67 8.14
CA ARG A 516 13.03 -7.84 7.99
C ARG A 516 14.06 -8.56 7.14
N ILE A 517 14.60 -7.85 6.17
CA ILE A 517 15.58 -8.38 5.22
C ILE A 517 16.80 -7.46 5.12
N ASN A 518 17.92 -8.01 4.67
CA ASN A 518 19.12 -7.26 4.27
C ASN A 518 19.08 -6.88 2.78
N SER A 519 20.15 -6.27 2.27
CA SER A 519 20.26 -5.87 0.86
C SER A 519 20.23 -7.02 -0.14
N ASP A 520 20.51 -8.25 0.30
CA ASP A 520 20.44 -9.47 -0.52
C ASP A 520 19.09 -10.18 -0.37
N CYS A 521 18.08 -9.51 0.19
CA CYS A 521 16.76 -10.02 0.50
C CYS A 521 16.74 -11.25 1.45
N GLN A 522 17.83 -11.50 2.19
CA GLN A 522 17.91 -12.55 3.20
C GLN A 522 17.17 -12.13 4.47
N ALA A 523 16.37 -13.02 5.03
CA ALA A 523 15.65 -12.77 6.28
C ALA A 523 16.61 -12.58 7.46
N LEU A 524 16.25 -11.67 8.36
CA LEU A 524 17.01 -11.34 9.57
C LEU A 524 16.26 -11.82 10.82
N ASP A 525 17.01 -12.26 11.82
CA ASP A 525 16.49 -12.52 13.17
C ASP A 525 16.28 -11.22 13.98
N THR A 526 15.86 -11.35 15.23
CA THR A 526 15.61 -10.22 16.14
C THR A 526 16.88 -9.45 16.53
N GLU A 527 18.05 -10.04 16.37
CA GLU A 527 19.36 -9.43 16.63
C GLU A 527 19.97 -8.82 15.35
N GLY A 528 19.35 -9.05 14.20
CA GLY A 528 19.79 -8.54 12.89
C GLY A 528 20.77 -9.47 12.18
N HIS A 529 20.94 -10.72 12.64
CA HIS A 529 21.74 -11.71 11.94
C HIS A 529 20.94 -12.36 10.82
N VAL A 530 21.63 -12.78 9.78
CA VAL A 530 21.02 -13.48 8.64
C VAL A 530 20.57 -14.88 9.05
N ILE A 531 19.36 -15.25 8.69
CA ILE A 531 18.88 -16.63 8.72
C ILE A 531 19.25 -17.29 7.40
N ASP A 532 20.29 -18.09 7.42
CA ASP A 532 20.80 -18.76 6.22
C ASP A 532 19.70 -19.57 5.50
N GLY A 533 19.66 -19.47 4.18
CA GLY A 533 18.72 -20.19 3.35
C GLY A 533 17.29 -19.66 3.36
N LEU A 534 17.01 -18.51 3.97
CA LEU A 534 15.70 -17.88 3.96
C LEU A 534 15.75 -16.49 3.31
N PHE A 535 14.92 -16.29 2.29
CA PHE A 535 14.72 -15.03 1.60
C PHE A 535 13.24 -14.62 1.67
N ALA A 536 12.97 -13.31 1.62
CA ALA A 536 11.62 -12.80 1.50
C ALA A 536 11.59 -11.62 0.51
N VAL A 537 10.54 -11.56 -0.33
CA VAL A 537 10.39 -10.52 -1.36
C VAL A 537 8.97 -9.97 -1.40
N GLY A 538 8.82 -8.77 -1.92
CA GLY A 538 7.52 -8.11 -2.09
C GLY A 538 6.81 -7.85 -0.77
N ASP A 539 5.50 -7.98 -0.72
CA ASP A 539 4.69 -7.65 0.46
C ASP A 539 4.91 -8.62 1.66
N CYS A 540 5.57 -9.76 1.43
CA CYS A 540 6.04 -10.65 2.50
C CYS A 540 7.32 -10.12 3.17
N SER A 541 8.12 -9.32 2.47
CA SER A 541 9.29 -8.63 3.00
C SER A 541 8.93 -7.27 3.59
N GLY A 542 9.72 -6.83 4.54
CA GLY A 542 9.67 -5.52 5.17
C GLY A 542 10.89 -4.67 4.82
N SER A 543 11.32 -3.84 5.76
CA SER A 543 12.53 -3.02 5.72
C SER A 543 12.53 -1.86 4.72
N VAL A 544 11.45 -1.64 3.96
CA VAL A 544 11.35 -0.55 2.97
C VAL A 544 10.28 0.48 3.36
N PHE A 545 9.15 0.04 3.87
CA PHE A 545 8.03 0.92 4.22
C PHE A 545 7.78 0.94 5.72
N SER A 546 7.24 2.03 6.22
CA SER A 546 6.81 2.18 7.61
C SER A 546 5.69 3.21 7.72
N GLY A 547 4.59 2.84 8.34
CA GLY A 547 3.39 3.65 8.48
C GLY A 547 2.57 3.68 7.20
N ASN A 548 3.12 4.24 6.15
CA ASN A 548 2.43 4.54 4.90
C ASN A 548 3.14 3.96 3.68
N TYR A 549 2.44 3.96 2.55
CA TYR A 549 2.98 3.72 1.22
C TYR A 549 3.11 5.06 0.46
N PRO A 550 4.25 5.35 -0.20
CA PRO A 550 4.41 6.57 -0.98
C PRO A 550 3.61 6.50 -2.30
N ASP A 551 2.32 6.78 -2.24
CA ASP A 551 1.38 6.64 -3.38
C ASP A 551 1.75 7.49 -4.59
N GLN A 552 2.42 8.62 -4.39
CA GLN A 552 2.96 9.44 -5.48
C GLN A 552 4.09 8.75 -6.25
N LEU A 553 4.65 7.68 -5.73
CA LEU A 553 5.63 6.83 -6.40
C LEU A 553 4.92 5.63 -7.05
N HIS A 554 4.16 5.93 -8.10
CA HIS A 554 3.30 4.98 -8.77
C HIS A 554 4.06 3.74 -9.25
N GLY A 555 3.53 2.55 -8.97
CA GLY A 555 4.14 1.29 -9.37
C GLY A 555 5.35 0.86 -8.54
N PHE A 556 5.80 1.65 -7.55
CA PHE A 556 7.02 1.35 -6.78
C PHE A 556 6.95 0.00 -6.07
N ALA A 557 5.85 -0.33 -5.37
CA ALA A 557 5.71 -1.62 -4.68
C ALA A 557 5.86 -2.81 -5.63
N CYS A 558 5.23 -2.76 -6.81
CA CYS A 558 5.32 -3.85 -7.80
C CYS A 558 6.71 -3.92 -8.44
N GLY A 559 7.28 -2.76 -8.83
CA GLY A 559 8.63 -2.69 -9.38
C GLY A 559 9.68 -3.21 -8.40
N ARG A 560 9.58 -2.80 -7.11
CA ARG A 560 10.42 -3.34 -6.04
C ARG A 560 10.28 -4.85 -5.92
N THR A 561 9.05 -5.36 -5.84
CA THR A 561 8.76 -6.79 -5.70
C THR A 561 9.44 -7.63 -6.78
N MET A 562 9.33 -7.22 -8.04
CA MET A 562 9.96 -7.96 -9.14
C MET A 562 11.48 -7.80 -9.16
N THR A 563 12.00 -6.61 -8.83
CA THR A 563 13.44 -6.38 -8.73
C THR A 563 14.06 -7.23 -7.62
N GLU A 564 13.46 -7.25 -6.42
CA GLU A 564 13.89 -8.13 -5.31
C GLU A 564 13.88 -9.61 -5.73
N ALA A 565 12.85 -10.04 -6.44
CA ALA A 565 12.72 -11.40 -6.90
C ALA A 565 13.87 -11.82 -7.85
N LEU A 566 14.20 -10.97 -8.82
CA LEU A 566 15.34 -11.22 -9.72
C LEU A 566 16.67 -11.14 -8.97
N HIS A 567 16.80 -10.22 -8.02
CA HIS A 567 17.99 -10.08 -7.18
C HIS A 567 18.26 -11.35 -6.36
N VAL A 568 17.23 -11.93 -5.72
CA VAL A 568 17.37 -13.22 -5.00
C VAL A 568 17.88 -14.33 -5.93
N VAL A 569 17.36 -14.41 -7.15
CA VAL A 569 17.84 -15.41 -8.13
C VAL A 569 19.31 -15.18 -8.48
N LYS A 570 19.75 -13.91 -8.67
CA LYS A 570 21.17 -13.57 -8.89
C LYS A 570 22.03 -14.01 -7.70
N VAL A 571 21.60 -13.75 -6.46
CA VAL A 571 22.29 -14.19 -5.24
C VAL A 571 22.41 -15.70 -5.19
N VAL A 572 21.31 -16.43 -5.39
CA VAL A 572 21.25 -17.91 -5.38
C VAL A 572 22.13 -18.53 -6.48
N ALA A 573 22.23 -17.88 -7.64
CA ALA A 573 23.09 -18.34 -8.73
C ALA A 573 24.58 -18.37 -8.34
N THR A 574 24.99 -17.53 -7.38
CA THR A 574 26.40 -17.46 -6.90
C THR A 574 26.69 -18.45 -5.76
N MET A 575 25.69 -19.08 -5.17
CA MET A 575 25.80 -20.11 -4.14
C MET A 575 26.07 -21.49 -4.77
#